data_f23c1002fe13713527d0a2c3220bde4e
#
_entry.id   f23c1002fe13713527d0a2c3220bde4e
#
_cell.length_a   1.000
_cell.length_b   1.000
_cell.length_c   1.000
_cell.angle_alpha   90.00
_cell.angle_beta   90.00
_cell.angle_gamma   90.00
#
_symmetry.space_group_name_H-M   'P 1'
#
loop_
_entity.id
_entity.type
_entity.pdbx_description
1 polymer ?
#
loop_
_entity_poly.entity_id
_entity_poly.type
_entity_poly.pdbx_seq_one_letter_code
_entity_poly.pdbx_strand_id
1 'polypeptide(L)'
;MTNSRILTATVLLCIAASPLALAQHGLDGGTPMTFFVTSKPIGDGGNLGGLVGADSHCQALAKNVGVSDQTWQAYLSTQARPGVPAVNARDRIGTGPWYNFEGVMIARDVAHLHGDTIELARMGNNLTKRTGLTEKGQIVPGLNDYKHPEDDVWAYVQTTPYSNRHEILTGSQLDGLAYPPDADYTCDNWTSSRDPEGGARGGPGMGMGMPLGPNRPNAQIGFPDRNGGGDGSWNSSHGTRGCSQTALSMTHGTGKLYCFAID
;
A
#
# COMPACT_ATOMS: atom_id res chain seq x y z
N MET A 1 -76.21 -35.52 -5.69
CA MET A 1 -75.25 -34.95 -6.71
C MET A 1 -74.69 -33.71 -6.17
N THR A 2 -73.53 -33.78 -5.49
CA THR A 2 -72.86 -32.67 -4.82
C THR A 2 -71.51 -32.40 -5.54
N ASN A 3 -71.43 -31.28 -6.21
CA ASN A 3 -70.22 -30.83 -6.90
C ASN A 3 -69.28 -30.12 -5.88
N SER A 4 -68.16 -30.75 -5.57
CA SER A 4 -67.08 -30.15 -4.82
C SER A 4 -66.16 -29.40 -5.77
N ARG A 5 -66.02 -28.07 -5.63
CA ARG A 5 -65.03 -27.22 -6.33
C ARG A 5 -63.78 -27.12 -5.49
N ILE A 6 -62.67 -27.63 -6.03
CA ILE A 6 -61.34 -27.51 -5.43
C ILE A 6 -60.81 -26.13 -5.85
N LEU A 7 -60.58 -25.23 -4.88
CA LEU A 7 -59.85 -24.02 -5.06
C LEU A 7 -58.34 -24.29 -4.93
N THR A 8 -57.60 -24.14 -6.00
CA THR A 8 -56.13 -24.15 -6.02
C THR A 8 -55.62 -22.77 -5.64
N ALA A 9 -55.06 -22.61 -4.47
CA ALA A 9 -54.38 -21.39 -4.05
C ALA A 9 -52.96 -21.41 -4.59
N THR A 10 -52.65 -20.49 -5.51
CA THR A 10 -51.28 -20.24 -5.99
C THR A 10 -50.57 -19.32 -5.02
N VAL A 11 -49.60 -19.84 -4.28
CA VAL A 11 -48.72 -19.03 -3.40
C VAL A 11 -47.65 -18.41 -4.27
N LEU A 12 -47.73 -17.10 -4.44
CA LEU A 12 -46.69 -16.29 -5.10
C LEU A 12 -45.56 -16.02 -4.06
N LEU A 13 -44.44 -16.70 -4.26
CA LEU A 13 -43.24 -16.49 -3.45
C LEU A 13 -42.50 -15.24 -3.94
N CYS A 14 -42.73 -14.08 -3.28
CA CYS A 14 -41.95 -12.91 -3.51
C CYS A 14 -40.54 -13.07 -2.90
N ILE A 15 -39.55 -13.37 -3.75
CA ILE A 15 -38.12 -13.29 -3.35
C ILE A 15 -37.76 -11.82 -3.29
N ALA A 16 -37.74 -11.27 -2.07
CA ALA A 16 -37.17 -9.95 -1.82
C ALA A 16 -35.64 -10.05 -2.00
N ALA A 17 -35.15 -9.56 -3.13
CA ALA A 17 -33.71 -9.31 -3.29
C ALA A 17 -33.32 -8.20 -2.33
N SER A 18 -32.63 -8.53 -1.25
CA SER A 18 -32.00 -7.55 -0.37
C SER A 18 -30.93 -6.81 -1.19
N PRO A 19 -30.98 -5.46 -1.29
CA PRO A 19 -29.86 -4.74 -1.86
C PRO A 19 -28.65 -4.95 -0.93
N LEU A 20 -27.53 -5.42 -1.49
CA LEU A 20 -26.24 -5.33 -0.80
C LEU A 20 -26.05 -3.85 -0.45
N ALA A 21 -26.11 -3.55 0.82
CA ALA A 21 -25.73 -2.23 1.34
C ALA A 21 -24.21 -2.10 1.09
N LEU A 22 -23.85 -1.41 0.01
CA LEU A 22 -22.53 -0.81 -0.13
C LEU A 22 -22.39 0.11 1.08
N ALA A 23 -21.44 -0.16 1.96
CA ALA A 23 -21.15 0.70 3.10
C ALA A 23 -20.86 2.09 2.55
N GLN A 24 -21.81 3.01 2.70
CA GLN A 24 -21.64 4.42 2.39
C GLN A 24 -20.80 5.01 3.52
N HIS A 25 -19.49 5.01 3.34
CA HIS A 25 -18.57 5.74 4.19
C HIS A 25 -18.78 7.22 3.91
N GLY A 26 -19.23 7.97 4.92
CA GLY A 26 -19.32 9.42 4.87
C GLY A 26 -20.69 10.05 5.11
N LEU A 27 -21.77 9.29 5.28
CA LEU A 27 -23.09 9.88 5.52
C LEU A 27 -23.48 10.04 7.01
N ASP A 28 -22.67 9.52 7.92
CA ASP A 28 -22.96 9.56 9.36
C ASP A 28 -22.19 10.68 10.11
N GLY A 29 -21.63 11.68 9.41
CA GLY A 29 -20.89 12.78 10.04
C GLY A 29 -19.54 12.37 10.63
N GLY A 30 -19.02 11.20 10.27
CA GLY A 30 -17.68 10.74 10.63
C GLY A 30 -16.58 11.49 9.84
N THR A 31 -15.36 11.48 10.38
CA THR A 31 -14.19 12.06 9.69
C THR A 31 -13.95 11.32 8.38
N PRO A 32 -13.90 12.00 7.21
CA PRO A 32 -13.71 11.34 5.93
C PRO A 32 -12.34 10.69 5.87
N MET A 33 -12.25 9.54 5.20
CA MET A 33 -10.97 8.88 4.92
C MET A 33 -10.12 9.76 4.01
N THR A 34 -8.89 10.03 4.42
CA THR A 34 -7.89 10.81 3.66
C THR A 34 -6.55 10.10 3.53
N PHE A 35 -6.48 8.85 4.02
CA PHE A 35 -5.31 7.96 3.93
C PHE A 35 -5.76 6.51 3.81
N PHE A 36 -5.08 5.74 2.96
CA PHE A 36 -5.18 4.28 2.93
C PHE A 36 -3.94 3.61 2.34
N VAL A 37 -3.78 2.31 2.59
CA VAL A 37 -2.87 1.41 1.87
C VAL A 37 -3.65 0.72 0.75
N THR A 38 -3.13 0.65 -0.46
CA THR A 38 -3.87 0.01 -1.57
C THR A 38 -4.20 -1.46 -1.27
N SER A 39 -5.46 -1.88 -1.42
CA SER A 39 -5.85 -3.28 -1.25
C SER A 39 -5.30 -4.17 -2.36
N LYS A 40 -5.06 -3.59 -3.54
CA LYS A 40 -4.52 -4.27 -4.72
C LYS A 40 -3.32 -3.51 -5.29
N PRO A 41 -2.27 -4.19 -5.74
CA PRO A 41 -1.20 -3.57 -6.51
C PRO A 41 -1.67 -3.26 -7.95
N ILE A 42 -0.87 -2.50 -8.69
CA ILE A 42 -1.02 -2.33 -10.15
C ILE A 42 -0.75 -3.66 -10.86
N GLY A 43 0.27 -4.41 -10.41
CA GLY A 43 0.50 -5.79 -10.86
C GLY A 43 1.63 -5.95 -11.88
N ASP A 44 2.43 -4.92 -12.11
CA ASP A 44 3.64 -4.96 -12.96
C ASP A 44 4.89 -4.53 -12.18
N GLY A 45 5.06 -5.09 -11.00
CA GLY A 45 6.21 -4.83 -10.13
C GLY A 45 6.36 -3.34 -9.81
N GLY A 46 7.56 -2.80 -10.08
CA GLY A 46 7.88 -1.38 -9.93
C GLY A 46 7.47 -0.51 -11.12
N ASN A 47 6.97 -1.08 -12.21
CA ASN A 47 6.38 -0.32 -13.32
C ASN A 47 4.95 0.08 -12.97
N LEU A 48 4.80 1.28 -12.45
CA LEU A 48 3.52 1.85 -12.04
C LEU A 48 2.94 2.79 -13.12
N GLY A 49 3.63 2.98 -14.24
CA GLY A 49 3.32 4.04 -15.20
C GLY A 49 3.76 5.42 -14.71
N GLY A 50 4.85 5.47 -13.93
CA GLY A 50 5.34 6.68 -13.28
C GLY A 50 4.43 7.15 -12.14
N LEU A 51 4.64 8.38 -11.68
CA LEU A 51 3.79 8.98 -10.63
C LEU A 51 2.33 9.10 -11.08
N VAL A 52 2.11 9.45 -12.34
CA VAL A 52 0.75 9.62 -12.90
C VAL A 52 -0.05 8.30 -12.84
N GLY A 53 0.58 7.18 -13.19
CA GLY A 53 -0.07 5.87 -13.10
C GLY A 53 -0.36 5.46 -11.67
N ALA A 54 0.57 5.71 -10.75
CA ALA A 54 0.38 5.45 -9.32
C ALA A 54 -0.75 6.29 -8.72
N ASP A 55 -0.82 7.58 -9.03
CA ASP A 55 -1.89 8.48 -8.58
C ASP A 55 -3.26 8.06 -9.13
N SER A 56 -3.30 7.71 -10.41
CA SER A 56 -4.52 7.21 -11.05
C SER A 56 -5.02 5.93 -10.36
N HIS A 57 -4.11 5.07 -9.91
CA HIS A 57 -4.46 3.87 -9.16
C HIS A 57 -5.05 4.21 -7.78
N CYS A 58 -4.42 5.13 -7.03
CA CYS A 58 -4.96 5.64 -5.76
C CYS A 58 -6.37 6.22 -5.95
N GLN A 59 -6.54 7.10 -6.95
CA GLN A 59 -7.83 7.73 -7.27
C GLN A 59 -8.90 6.70 -7.62
N ALA A 60 -8.55 5.67 -8.41
CA ALA A 60 -9.49 4.63 -8.80
C ALA A 60 -9.94 3.78 -7.60
N LEU A 61 -9.03 3.44 -6.68
CA LEU A 61 -9.37 2.68 -5.47
C LEU A 61 -10.25 3.50 -4.51
N ALA A 62 -9.94 4.76 -4.29
CA ALA A 62 -10.76 5.67 -3.51
C ALA A 62 -12.18 5.81 -4.09
N LYS A 63 -12.27 6.00 -5.40
CA LYS A 63 -13.56 6.07 -6.12
C LYS A 63 -14.40 4.80 -5.95
N ASN A 64 -13.77 3.63 -5.96
CA ASN A 64 -14.46 2.35 -5.82
C ASN A 64 -15.13 2.15 -4.45
N VAL A 65 -14.72 2.91 -3.44
CA VAL A 65 -15.32 2.90 -2.09
C VAL A 65 -16.13 4.17 -1.80
N GLY A 66 -16.40 4.98 -2.83
CA GLY A 66 -17.27 6.16 -2.72
C GLY A 66 -16.58 7.41 -2.20
N VAL A 67 -15.25 7.45 -2.14
CA VAL A 67 -14.45 8.62 -1.72
C VAL A 67 -13.77 9.22 -2.94
N SER A 68 -14.57 9.90 -3.78
CA SER A 68 -14.10 10.41 -5.10
C SER A 68 -13.91 11.92 -5.14
N ASP A 69 -14.39 12.65 -4.13
CA ASP A 69 -14.44 14.12 -4.14
C ASP A 69 -13.09 14.77 -3.82
N GLN A 70 -12.11 13.94 -3.45
CA GLN A 70 -10.74 14.33 -3.12
C GLN A 70 -9.78 13.91 -4.22
N THR A 71 -8.68 14.65 -4.34
CA THR A 71 -7.56 14.29 -5.22
C THR A 71 -6.62 13.38 -4.46
N TRP A 72 -6.36 12.19 -4.99
CA TRP A 72 -5.52 11.19 -4.34
C TRP A 72 -4.17 11.04 -5.02
N GLN A 73 -3.11 11.06 -4.22
CA GLN A 73 -1.74 10.84 -4.69
C GLN A 73 -1.05 9.72 -3.91
N ALA A 74 -0.19 8.97 -4.62
CA ALA A 74 0.65 7.98 -4.03
C ALA A 74 1.85 8.62 -3.32
N TYR A 75 2.22 8.13 -2.14
CA TYR A 75 3.45 8.51 -1.44
C TYR A 75 4.66 7.86 -2.13
N LEU A 76 5.19 8.53 -3.13
CA LEU A 76 6.32 8.04 -3.92
C LEU A 76 7.29 9.18 -4.21
N SER A 77 8.58 8.94 -4.01
CA SER A 77 9.64 9.81 -4.54
C SER A 77 10.06 9.39 -5.94
N THR A 78 10.61 10.33 -6.71
CA THR A 78 11.39 10.07 -7.92
C THR A 78 12.76 10.70 -7.81
N GLN A 79 13.76 10.05 -8.40
CA GLN A 79 15.13 10.55 -8.36
C GLN A 79 15.40 11.53 -9.50
N ALA A 80 16.33 12.48 -9.27
CA ALA A 80 16.75 13.42 -10.28
C ALA A 80 17.36 12.71 -11.51
N ARG A 81 17.12 13.26 -12.68
CA ARG A 81 17.70 12.83 -13.96
C ARG A 81 18.18 14.06 -14.74
N PRO A 82 19.02 13.91 -15.77
CA PRO A 82 19.41 15.05 -16.60
C PRO A 82 18.19 15.85 -17.10
N GLY A 83 18.09 17.10 -16.67
CA GLY A 83 16.97 17.99 -17.01
C GLY A 83 15.65 17.77 -16.27
N VAL A 84 15.57 16.77 -15.37
CA VAL A 84 14.37 16.49 -14.57
C VAL A 84 14.72 16.49 -13.09
N PRO A 85 14.18 17.40 -12.29
CA PRO A 85 14.42 17.42 -10.85
C PRO A 85 13.82 16.19 -10.16
N ALA A 86 14.36 15.84 -8.97
CA ALA A 86 13.75 14.87 -8.10
C ALA A 86 12.38 15.36 -7.60
N VAL A 87 11.50 14.42 -7.29
CA VAL A 87 10.25 14.68 -6.58
C VAL A 87 10.30 13.96 -5.23
N ASN A 88 10.07 14.69 -4.15
CA ASN A 88 10.02 14.11 -2.82
C ASN A 88 8.60 13.62 -2.51
N ALA A 89 8.48 12.45 -1.93
CA ALA A 89 7.19 11.89 -1.55
C ALA A 89 6.43 12.81 -0.57
N ARG A 90 7.15 13.40 0.39
CA ARG A 90 6.57 14.30 1.39
C ARG A 90 5.94 15.58 0.83
N ASP A 91 6.45 16.06 -0.32
CA ASP A 91 6.03 17.35 -0.91
C ASP A 91 4.79 17.21 -1.78
N ARG A 92 4.34 15.98 -2.05
CA ARG A 92 3.23 15.72 -2.96
C ARG A 92 1.95 15.18 -2.32
N ILE A 93 1.96 14.95 -1.01
CA ILE A 93 0.82 14.34 -0.31
C ILE A 93 -0.12 15.34 0.38
N GLY A 94 0.01 16.64 0.10
CA GLY A 94 -0.78 17.68 0.76
C GLY A 94 -0.24 18.02 2.16
N THR A 95 -1.07 18.61 2.98
CA THR A 95 -0.68 19.16 4.29
C THR A 95 -1.26 18.41 5.49
N GLY A 96 -2.24 17.50 5.27
CA GLY A 96 -2.97 16.82 6.33
C GLY A 96 -4.10 17.66 6.95
N PRO A 97 -4.74 17.23 8.04
CA PRO A 97 -4.52 15.93 8.69
C PRO A 97 -5.04 14.74 7.87
N TRP A 98 -4.44 13.57 8.07
CA TRP A 98 -4.86 12.36 7.37
C TRP A 98 -5.48 11.34 8.32
N TYR A 99 -6.58 10.74 7.87
CA TYR A 99 -7.39 9.79 8.60
C TYR A 99 -7.58 8.51 7.79
N ASN A 100 -7.51 7.36 8.45
CA ASN A 100 -7.76 6.08 7.81
C ASN A 100 -9.25 5.80 7.59
N PHE A 101 -9.57 4.61 7.08
CA PHE A 101 -10.91 4.13 6.84
C PHE A 101 -11.84 4.20 8.07
N GLU A 102 -11.32 4.02 9.28
CA GLU A 102 -12.06 4.07 10.55
C GLU A 102 -12.13 5.49 11.15
N GLY A 103 -11.63 6.51 10.46
CA GLY A 103 -11.57 7.88 10.97
C GLY A 103 -10.48 8.09 12.03
N VAL A 104 -9.54 7.15 12.17
CA VAL A 104 -8.40 7.29 13.07
C VAL A 104 -7.33 8.15 12.40
N MET A 105 -6.90 9.22 13.08
CA MET A 105 -5.86 10.11 12.56
C MET A 105 -4.51 9.40 12.47
N ILE A 106 -3.91 9.40 11.28
CA ILE A 106 -2.56 8.87 11.01
C ILE A 106 -1.49 9.90 11.37
N ALA A 107 -1.67 11.13 10.93
CA ALA A 107 -0.80 12.26 11.25
C ALA A 107 -1.55 13.57 11.08
N ARG A 108 -1.14 14.61 11.83
CA ARG A 108 -1.73 15.96 11.76
C ARG A 108 -1.28 16.72 10.52
N ASP A 109 -0.01 16.53 10.17
CA ASP A 109 0.70 17.29 9.14
C ASP A 109 1.94 16.50 8.68
N VAL A 110 2.63 17.03 7.68
CA VAL A 110 3.85 16.43 7.11
C VAL A 110 4.97 16.27 8.16
N ALA A 111 5.14 17.27 9.03
CA ALA A 111 6.19 17.23 10.07
C ALA A 111 5.92 16.11 11.09
N HIS A 112 4.67 15.93 11.51
CA HIS A 112 4.27 14.84 12.41
C HIS A 112 4.41 13.48 11.71
N LEU A 113 4.05 13.37 10.43
CA LEU A 113 4.14 12.13 9.69
C LEU A 113 5.59 11.62 9.61
N HIS A 114 6.56 12.52 9.45
CA HIS A 114 7.98 12.19 9.28
C HIS A 114 8.82 12.31 10.56
N GLY A 115 8.28 12.92 11.63
CA GLY A 115 9.01 13.12 12.87
C GLY A 115 10.11 14.17 12.76
N ASP A 116 9.81 15.32 12.13
CA ASP A 116 10.79 16.37 11.79
C ASP A 116 11.45 17.06 13.01
N THR A 117 10.89 16.89 14.22
CA THR A 117 11.53 17.32 15.46
C THR A 117 11.73 16.15 16.40
N ILE A 118 12.60 16.32 17.41
CA ILE A 118 12.86 15.29 18.44
C ILE A 118 11.55 14.87 19.14
N GLU A 119 10.68 15.84 19.43
CA GLU A 119 9.39 15.60 20.07
C GLU A 119 8.48 14.79 19.17
N LEU A 120 8.38 15.18 17.89
CA LEU A 120 7.57 14.47 16.90
C LEU A 120 8.12 13.08 16.58
N ALA A 121 9.44 12.94 16.50
CA ALA A 121 10.09 11.65 16.30
C ALA A 121 9.85 10.69 17.48
N ARG A 122 9.86 11.20 18.72
CA ARG A 122 9.54 10.41 19.93
C ARG A 122 8.06 10.05 20.01
N MET A 123 7.17 10.97 19.62
CA MET A 123 5.73 10.71 19.53
C MET A 123 5.43 9.64 18.48
N GLY A 124 6.09 9.76 17.33
CA GLY A 124 5.80 8.98 16.14
C GLY A 124 4.45 9.36 15.51
N ASN A 125 4.29 9.03 14.26
CA ASN A 125 2.98 9.04 13.62
C ASN A 125 2.16 7.83 14.11
N ASN A 126 0.86 7.84 13.84
CA ASN A 126 -0.05 6.79 14.29
C ASN A 126 -0.21 5.64 13.28
N LEU A 127 0.73 5.50 12.35
CA LEU A 127 0.73 4.39 11.40
C LEU A 127 1.26 3.12 12.08
N THR A 128 0.39 2.16 12.22
CA THR A 128 0.63 0.87 12.87
C THR A 128 -0.08 -0.22 12.08
N LYS A 129 0.12 -1.48 12.46
CA LYS A 129 -0.63 -2.60 11.90
C LYS A 129 -2.15 -2.42 11.94
N ARG A 130 -2.69 -1.79 13.00
CA ARG A 130 -4.13 -1.60 13.18
C ARG A 130 -4.67 -0.38 12.45
N THR A 131 -3.83 0.59 12.15
CA THR A 131 -4.24 1.85 11.55
C THR A 131 -3.84 1.98 10.09
N GLY A 132 -2.85 1.22 9.62
CA GLY A 132 -2.46 1.10 8.22
C GLY A 132 -3.46 0.29 7.40
N LEU A 133 -4.70 0.77 7.34
CA LEU A 133 -5.81 0.06 6.71
C LEU A 133 -5.86 0.31 5.19
N THR A 134 -6.43 -0.64 4.47
CA THR A 134 -6.74 -0.46 3.05
C THR A 134 -7.94 0.49 2.88
N GLU A 135 -8.21 0.90 1.63
CA GLU A 135 -9.41 1.68 1.29
C GLU A 135 -10.72 0.96 1.64
N LYS A 136 -10.65 -0.33 1.99
CA LYS A 136 -11.79 -1.17 2.41
C LYS A 136 -11.82 -1.44 3.90
N GLY A 137 -10.96 -0.79 4.69
CA GLY A 137 -10.85 -1.04 6.14
C GLY A 137 -10.18 -2.37 6.51
N GLN A 138 -9.49 -3.01 5.57
CA GLN A 138 -8.81 -4.28 5.83
C GLN A 138 -7.39 -4.04 6.33
N ILE A 139 -6.96 -4.85 7.29
CA ILE A 139 -5.56 -4.89 7.74
C ILE A 139 -4.68 -5.45 6.62
N VAL A 140 -3.54 -4.82 6.39
CA VAL A 140 -2.51 -5.36 5.49
C VAL A 140 -1.82 -6.53 6.19
N PRO A 141 -1.81 -7.74 5.62
CA PRO A 141 -1.16 -8.89 6.24
C PRO A 141 0.34 -8.66 6.42
N GLY A 142 0.84 -8.86 7.62
CA GLY A 142 2.24 -8.74 8.01
C GLY A 142 2.80 -10.02 8.61
N LEU A 143 4.03 -9.99 9.11
CA LEU A 143 4.73 -11.17 9.65
C LEU A 143 3.95 -11.90 10.75
N ASN A 144 3.23 -11.17 11.59
CA ASN A 144 2.52 -11.76 12.72
C ASN A 144 1.13 -12.33 12.39
N ASP A 145 0.66 -12.15 11.14
CA ASP A 145 -0.61 -12.75 10.69
C ASP A 145 -0.41 -14.15 10.12
N TYR A 146 0.78 -14.59 10.14
CA TYR A 146 1.26 -15.79 9.54
C TYR A 146 0.95 -16.99 10.43
N LYS A 147 0.15 -17.94 9.93
CA LYS A 147 -0.05 -19.23 10.58
C LYS A 147 0.83 -20.26 9.89
N HIS A 148 1.84 -20.75 10.59
CA HIS A 148 2.71 -21.79 10.10
C HIS A 148 1.94 -23.09 9.79
N PRO A 149 2.05 -23.64 8.59
CA PRO A 149 2.07 -25.06 8.41
C PRO A 149 3.48 -25.56 8.77
N GLU A 150 3.58 -26.72 9.36
CA GLU A 150 4.80 -27.23 10.03
C GLU A 150 6.00 -27.47 9.11
N ASP A 151 5.87 -27.40 7.76
CA ASP A 151 6.83 -28.01 6.86
C ASP A 151 7.55 -27.11 5.84
N ASP A 152 7.08 -25.93 5.49
CA ASP A 152 7.82 -25.02 4.59
C ASP A 152 7.36 -23.57 4.68
N VAL A 153 8.05 -22.80 5.52
CA VAL A 153 7.80 -21.38 5.76
C VAL A 153 7.88 -20.55 4.47
N TRP A 154 8.80 -20.87 3.57
CA TRP A 154 9.06 -20.08 2.36
C TRP A 154 8.07 -20.36 1.23
N ALA A 155 7.70 -21.59 1.00
CA ALA A 155 6.67 -21.93 0.01
C ALA A 155 5.31 -21.38 0.41
N TYR A 156 4.99 -21.43 1.68
CA TYR A 156 3.73 -20.90 2.22
C TYR A 156 3.61 -19.37 2.08
N VAL A 157 4.68 -18.63 2.33
CA VAL A 157 4.72 -17.17 2.21
C VAL A 157 4.37 -16.69 0.80
N GLN A 158 4.68 -17.47 -0.23
CA GLN A 158 4.45 -17.09 -1.61
C GLN A 158 3.08 -17.47 -2.17
N THR A 159 2.41 -18.44 -1.59
CA THR A 159 1.25 -19.11 -2.23
C THR A 159 -0.09 -18.89 -1.55
N THR A 160 -0.14 -18.36 -0.32
CA THR A 160 -1.39 -18.21 0.41
C THR A 160 -1.93 -16.80 0.45
N PRO A 161 -3.27 -16.60 0.50
CA PRO A 161 -3.89 -15.28 0.62
C PRO A 161 -3.56 -14.58 1.97
N TYR A 162 -3.04 -15.31 2.94
CA TYR A 162 -2.60 -14.82 4.26
C TYR A 162 -1.11 -14.55 4.34
N SER A 163 -0.39 -14.69 3.21
CA SER A 163 1.04 -14.42 3.17
C SER A 163 1.33 -12.96 3.51
N ASN A 164 2.47 -12.74 4.16
CA ASN A 164 2.99 -11.41 4.45
C ASN A 164 3.01 -10.53 3.18
N ARG A 165 2.41 -9.34 3.24
CA ARG A 165 2.25 -8.41 2.11
C ARG A 165 2.47 -6.97 2.56
N HIS A 166 3.28 -6.78 3.59
CA HIS A 166 3.41 -5.50 4.29
C HIS A 166 4.44 -4.55 3.68
N GLU A 167 5.15 -4.93 2.63
CA GLU A 167 6.05 -4.01 1.95
C GLU A 167 5.29 -3.07 1.02
N ILE A 168 5.45 -1.78 1.27
CA ILE A 168 4.83 -0.70 0.51
C ILE A 168 5.92 0.06 -0.23
N LEU A 169 5.76 0.27 -1.54
CA LEU A 169 6.69 1.03 -2.36
C LEU A 169 6.67 2.51 -1.96
N THR A 170 7.85 3.11 -1.83
CA THR A 170 7.99 4.53 -1.45
C THR A 170 9.08 5.26 -2.24
N GLY A 171 10.22 4.60 -2.51
CA GLY A 171 11.37 5.23 -3.14
C GLY A 171 11.96 6.40 -2.34
N SER A 172 11.72 6.43 -1.03
CA SER A 172 11.91 7.61 -0.19
C SER A 172 12.85 7.33 0.96
N GLN A 173 13.61 8.33 1.39
CA GLN A 173 14.37 8.34 2.61
C GLN A 173 13.44 8.48 3.83
N LEU A 174 13.98 8.33 5.04
CA LEU A 174 13.22 8.42 6.31
C LEU A 174 12.45 9.72 6.47
N ASP A 175 13.05 10.82 6.03
CA ASP A 175 12.46 12.16 6.07
C ASP A 175 11.48 12.45 4.91
N GLY A 176 11.25 11.47 4.04
CA GLY A 176 10.37 11.61 2.87
C GLY A 176 10.99 12.27 1.65
N LEU A 177 12.29 12.57 1.70
CA LEU A 177 13.02 13.11 0.55
C LEU A 177 13.40 12.00 -0.44
N ALA A 178 13.66 12.37 -1.68
CA ALA A 178 14.18 11.48 -2.70
C ALA A 178 15.63 11.08 -2.38
N TYR A 179 16.02 9.87 -2.78
CA TYR A 179 17.41 9.46 -2.75
C TYR A 179 18.24 10.22 -3.81
N PRO A 180 19.55 10.42 -3.57
CA PRO A 180 20.47 10.90 -4.59
C PRO A 180 20.47 9.96 -5.82
N PRO A 181 20.84 10.45 -7.01
CA PRO A 181 20.78 9.67 -8.25
C PRO A 181 21.99 8.75 -8.48
N ASP A 182 22.71 8.37 -7.44
CA ASP A 182 23.89 7.49 -7.46
C ASP A 182 23.54 6.00 -7.55
N ALA A 183 22.32 5.63 -7.18
CA ALA A 183 21.75 4.30 -7.35
C ALA A 183 20.25 4.42 -7.61
N ASP A 184 19.63 3.41 -8.22
CA ASP A 184 18.19 3.42 -8.50
C ASP A 184 17.41 2.80 -7.33
N TYR A 185 16.62 3.62 -6.63
CA TYR A 185 15.74 3.24 -5.53
C TYR A 185 14.25 3.32 -5.89
N THR A 186 13.95 3.54 -7.16
CA THR A 186 12.61 3.87 -7.65
C THR A 186 12.18 3.07 -8.88
N CYS A 187 12.90 2.00 -9.21
CA CYS A 187 12.62 1.22 -10.42
C CYS A 187 12.47 2.11 -11.65
N ASP A 188 13.49 2.91 -11.93
CA ASP A 188 13.52 3.85 -13.05
C ASP A 188 12.40 4.91 -12.97
N ASN A 189 12.24 5.52 -11.77
CA ASN A 189 11.15 6.44 -11.48
C ASN A 189 9.76 5.85 -11.77
N TRP A 190 9.57 4.60 -11.35
CA TRP A 190 8.31 3.86 -11.44
C TRP A 190 7.86 3.52 -12.86
N THR A 191 8.83 3.37 -13.76
CA THR A 191 8.57 3.02 -15.18
C THR A 191 9.18 1.70 -15.61
N SER A 192 9.77 0.94 -14.67
CA SER A 192 10.47 -0.31 -14.98
C SER A 192 10.05 -1.46 -14.06
N SER A 193 9.81 -2.61 -14.65
CA SER A 193 9.71 -3.91 -13.95
C SER A 193 10.92 -4.80 -14.21
N ARG A 194 12.06 -4.20 -14.61
CA ARG A 194 13.28 -4.95 -14.97
C ARG A 194 14.11 -5.28 -13.74
N ASP A 195 14.52 -6.53 -13.62
CA ASP A 195 15.45 -6.97 -12.60
C ASP A 195 16.91 -6.61 -12.93
N PRO A 196 17.81 -6.58 -11.93
CA PRO A 196 19.24 -6.43 -12.14
C PRO A 196 19.81 -7.51 -13.06
N GLU A 197 20.92 -7.21 -13.75
CA GLU A 197 21.67 -8.24 -14.48
C GLU A 197 22.03 -9.43 -13.58
N GLY A 198 21.76 -10.65 -14.06
CA GLY A 198 21.89 -11.87 -13.26
C GLY A 198 20.67 -12.21 -12.41
N GLY A 199 19.56 -11.49 -12.62
CA GLY A 199 18.25 -11.73 -12.00
C GLY A 199 18.11 -11.22 -10.57
N ALA A 200 16.92 -11.31 -10.04
CA ALA A 200 16.62 -11.04 -8.65
C ALA A 200 17.38 -12.05 -7.77
N ARG A 201 18.42 -11.62 -7.10
CA ARG A 201 19.21 -12.51 -6.24
C ARG A 201 18.62 -12.55 -4.83
N GLY A 202 18.16 -13.72 -4.44
CA GLY A 202 17.72 -14.04 -3.10
C GLY A 202 18.31 -15.39 -2.68
N GLY A 203 19.34 -15.37 -1.84
CA GLY A 203 19.80 -16.56 -1.12
C GLY A 203 19.66 -16.32 0.39
N PRO A 204 19.51 -17.37 1.22
CA PRO A 204 19.58 -17.24 2.67
C PRO A 204 20.93 -16.59 3.05
N GLY A 205 20.88 -15.47 3.78
CA GLY A 205 22.07 -14.78 4.30
C GLY A 205 22.54 -13.52 3.56
N MET A 206 21.90 -13.09 2.47
CA MET A 206 22.12 -11.73 1.96
C MET A 206 21.25 -10.78 2.77
N GLY A 207 21.92 -9.95 3.61
CA GLY A 207 21.26 -8.98 4.48
C GLY A 207 20.27 -8.12 3.71
N MET A 208 19.04 -8.07 4.19
CA MET A 208 18.08 -7.06 3.83
C MET A 208 18.67 -5.72 4.28
N GLY A 209 18.79 -4.74 3.37
CA GLY A 209 19.23 -3.40 3.74
C GLY A 209 20.55 -2.89 3.17
N MET A 210 21.30 -3.68 2.40
CA MET A 210 22.45 -3.13 1.66
C MET A 210 21.95 -2.44 0.37
N PRO A 211 22.34 -1.19 0.10
CA PRO A 211 22.16 -0.58 -1.19
C PRO A 211 22.75 -1.52 -2.24
N LEU A 212 21.91 -2.01 -3.12
CA LEU A 212 22.39 -2.74 -4.28
C LEU A 212 23.07 -1.70 -5.16
N GLY A 213 24.37 -1.64 -5.28
CA GLY A 213 25.14 -0.59 -5.96
C GLY A 213 24.52 -0.02 -7.27
N PRO A 214 25.12 0.99 -7.89
CA PRO A 214 24.50 1.85 -8.89
C PRO A 214 23.89 1.14 -10.11
N ASN A 215 24.28 -0.09 -10.37
CA ASN A 215 23.78 -0.90 -11.49
C ASN A 215 22.70 -1.92 -11.11
N ARG A 216 22.06 -1.76 -9.95
CA ARG A 216 21.03 -2.67 -9.47
C ARG A 216 19.73 -1.94 -9.17
N PRO A 217 18.84 -1.84 -10.16
CA PRO A 217 17.53 -1.22 -9.95
C PRO A 217 16.76 -1.96 -8.86
N ASN A 218 16.20 -1.20 -7.96
CA ASN A 218 15.32 -1.67 -6.89
C ASN A 218 14.31 -0.60 -6.53
N ALA A 219 13.36 -0.93 -5.68
CA ALA A 219 12.46 0.03 -5.06
C ALA A 219 12.72 0.08 -3.55
N GLN A 220 12.90 1.25 -2.99
CA GLN A 220 12.85 1.42 -1.53
C GLN A 220 11.43 1.20 -1.04
N ILE A 221 11.29 0.49 0.09
CA ILE A 221 9.99 0.15 0.69
C ILE A 221 9.92 0.57 2.17
N GLY A 222 8.71 0.61 2.70
CA GLY A 222 8.43 0.73 4.13
C GLY A 222 7.36 -0.25 4.60
N PHE A 223 7.14 -0.32 5.91
CA PHE A 223 6.23 -1.26 6.56
C PHE A 223 5.10 -0.52 7.29
N PRO A 224 3.82 -0.67 6.89
CA PRO A 224 2.71 -0.01 7.58
C PRO A 224 2.55 -0.51 9.01
N ASP A 225 2.96 -1.74 9.30
CA ASP A 225 2.94 -2.36 10.62
C ASP A 225 4.24 -2.15 11.40
N ARG A 226 5.27 -1.54 10.79
CA ARG A 226 6.60 -1.35 11.37
C ARG A 226 7.21 -2.62 11.97
N ASN A 227 6.86 -3.77 11.40
CA ASN A 227 7.30 -5.07 11.88
C ASN A 227 8.26 -5.69 10.87
N GLY A 228 9.38 -5.05 10.66
CA GLY A 228 10.37 -5.39 9.63
C GLY A 228 11.72 -5.83 10.18
N GLY A 229 11.78 -6.37 11.39
CA GLY A 229 12.98 -7.03 11.91
C GLY A 229 14.22 -6.13 11.92
N GLY A 230 14.31 -5.13 12.75
CA GLY A 230 15.47 -4.27 12.95
C GLY A 230 15.45 -2.96 12.17
N ASP A 231 14.66 -2.86 11.14
CA ASP A 231 14.48 -1.64 10.35
C ASP A 231 12.98 -1.40 10.10
N GLY A 232 12.29 -1.04 11.16
CA GLY A 232 10.84 -0.90 11.19
C GLY A 232 10.28 0.43 10.66
N SER A 233 10.95 1.08 9.71
CA SER A 233 10.46 2.35 9.14
C SER A 233 9.20 2.13 8.32
N TRP A 234 8.23 3.05 8.48
CA TRP A 234 7.01 3.01 7.69
C TRP A 234 7.24 3.38 6.22
N ASN A 235 8.28 4.16 5.90
CA ASN A 235 8.52 4.68 4.55
C ASN A 235 9.91 4.36 3.99
N SER A 236 10.87 3.93 4.81
CA SER A 236 12.25 3.70 4.35
C SER A 236 12.91 2.60 5.15
N SER A 237 12.62 1.36 4.81
CA SER A 237 13.13 0.19 5.53
C SER A 237 14.27 -0.50 4.77
N HIS A 238 14.01 -1.02 3.59
CA HIS A 238 15.04 -1.63 2.74
C HIS A 238 14.64 -1.59 1.25
N GLY A 239 15.58 -1.95 0.38
CA GLY A 239 15.31 -2.10 -1.05
C GLY A 239 14.78 -3.49 -1.41
N THR A 240 13.98 -3.55 -2.47
CA THR A 240 13.54 -4.81 -3.07
C THR A 240 14.70 -5.55 -3.77
N ARG A 241 14.50 -6.81 -4.13
CA ARG A 241 15.51 -7.61 -4.84
C ARG A 241 15.69 -7.25 -6.32
N GLY A 242 14.80 -6.45 -6.84
CA GLY A 242 14.70 -5.98 -8.22
C GLY A 242 13.36 -5.32 -8.42
N CYS A 243 12.98 -5.06 -9.67
CA CYS A 243 11.77 -4.32 -9.99
C CYS A 243 10.64 -5.18 -10.57
N SER A 244 10.89 -6.46 -10.90
CA SER A 244 9.82 -7.35 -11.35
C SER A 244 8.84 -7.69 -10.23
N GLN A 245 7.62 -8.09 -10.59
CA GLN A 245 6.64 -8.57 -9.61
C GLN A 245 7.17 -9.75 -8.80
N THR A 246 7.98 -10.62 -9.41
CA THR A 246 8.65 -11.74 -8.75
C THR A 246 9.67 -11.23 -7.73
N ALA A 247 10.51 -10.26 -8.09
CA ALA A 247 11.51 -9.68 -7.20
C ALA A 247 10.89 -8.98 -5.98
N LEU A 248 9.78 -8.27 -6.15
CA LEU A 248 9.00 -7.72 -5.04
C LEU A 248 8.49 -8.81 -4.11
N SER A 249 8.00 -9.92 -4.68
CA SER A 249 7.46 -11.03 -3.88
C SER A 249 8.53 -11.75 -3.05
N MET A 250 9.79 -11.71 -3.47
CA MET A 250 10.92 -12.33 -2.73
C MET A 250 11.19 -11.68 -1.37
N THR A 251 10.75 -10.46 -1.16
CA THR A 251 10.87 -9.73 0.11
C THR A 251 9.51 -9.46 0.75
N HIS A 252 8.46 -10.18 0.32
CA HIS A 252 7.08 -10.04 0.83
C HIS A 252 6.33 -8.79 0.33
N GLY A 253 6.82 -8.14 -0.72
CA GLY A 253 6.14 -7.06 -1.42
C GLY A 253 5.15 -7.57 -2.47
N THR A 254 4.18 -6.74 -2.80
CA THR A 254 3.28 -6.97 -3.93
C THR A 254 3.14 -5.76 -4.84
N GLY A 255 3.82 -4.66 -4.52
CA GLY A 255 3.66 -3.39 -5.24
C GLY A 255 2.50 -2.55 -4.73
N LYS A 256 2.19 -2.63 -3.43
CA LYS A 256 1.20 -1.76 -2.76
C LYS A 256 1.75 -0.36 -2.56
N LEU A 257 0.85 0.61 -2.41
CA LEU A 257 1.14 2.01 -2.24
C LEU A 257 0.44 2.56 -0.99
N TYR A 258 1.01 3.61 -0.40
CA TYR A 258 0.28 4.53 0.48
C TYR A 258 -0.38 5.59 -0.39
N CYS A 259 -1.65 5.87 -0.16
CA CYS A 259 -2.42 6.89 -0.85
C CYS A 259 -2.89 7.96 0.14
N PHE A 260 -2.71 9.21 -0.23
CA PHE A 260 -3.06 10.38 0.57
C PHE A 260 -3.97 11.31 -0.25
N ALA A 261 -5.02 11.83 0.38
CA ALA A 261 -5.77 12.95 -0.16
C ALA A 261 -4.98 14.24 0.06
N ILE A 262 -4.95 15.10 -0.96
CA ILE A 262 -4.12 16.32 -0.96
C ILE A 262 -4.92 17.61 -0.80
N ASP A 263 -6.27 17.55 -0.84
CA ASP A 263 -7.24 18.64 -0.77
C ASP A 263 -8.38 18.33 0.20
#